data_78d2fc3221c72e658cae193caf15a7a1
#
_entry.id   78d2fc3221c72e658cae193caf15a7a1
#
_cell.length_a   1.000
_cell.length_b   1.000
_cell.length_c   1.000
_cell.angle_alpha   90.00
_cell.angle_beta   90.00
_cell.angle_gamma   90.00
#
_symmetry.space_group_name_H-M   'P 1'
#
loop_
_entity.id
_entity.type
_entity.pdbx_description
1 polymer ?
#
loop_
_entity_poly.entity_id
_entity_poly.type
_entity_poly.pdbx_seq_one_letter_code
_entity_poly.pdbx_strand_id
1 'polypeptide(L)'
;MSSKKRKSYFSNSQLPKRKKLFLQSGMKGFFCTSNGKEKDCIREALNLLDEQYSKICPKTEENEFRKEDIERELEKEVEELKNRCFSDNKPFQVIETDVKSCVFIKTTVNDHVKLATSIFTEIKDQKKCKSKFLIRLLPIEITCKAYIDDIKKAADEIFDVHFKCEPTTYAVMYNHRCNNSVLRAEVIEALCVLVRDRNLNHSVELKNPKKAILVEIIKG
;
A
#
# COMPACT_ATOMS: atom_id res chain seq x y z
N MET A 1 31.95 -49.28 -31.64
CA MET A 1 31.47 -48.83 -30.31
C MET A 1 31.57 -47.32 -30.25
N SER A 2 30.42 -46.63 -30.41
CA SER A 2 30.35 -45.16 -30.47
C SER A 2 29.96 -44.61 -29.09
N SER A 3 30.87 -43.87 -28.49
CA SER A 3 30.69 -43.22 -27.18
C SER A 3 29.86 -41.95 -27.34
N LYS A 4 28.61 -41.94 -26.82
CA LYS A 4 27.77 -40.74 -26.74
C LYS A 4 28.25 -39.83 -25.60
N LYS A 5 28.85 -38.68 -25.94
CA LYS A 5 29.17 -37.60 -25.00
C LYS A 5 27.87 -37.02 -24.41
N ARG A 6 27.69 -37.10 -23.08
CA ARG A 6 26.64 -36.43 -22.34
C ARG A 6 26.90 -34.91 -22.36
N LYS A 7 25.92 -34.14 -22.84
CA LYS A 7 25.91 -32.67 -22.73
C LYS A 7 25.76 -32.31 -21.24
N SER A 8 26.75 -31.65 -20.66
CA SER A 8 26.64 -31.05 -19.34
C SER A 8 25.70 -29.83 -19.43
N TYR A 9 24.60 -29.89 -18.74
CA TYR A 9 23.75 -28.70 -18.51
C TYR A 9 24.51 -27.75 -17.59
N PHE A 10 24.88 -26.59 -18.10
CA PHE A 10 25.37 -25.47 -17.29
C PHE A 10 24.31 -25.13 -16.25
N SER A 11 24.64 -25.27 -14.98
CA SER A 11 23.84 -24.79 -13.88
C SER A 11 23.76 -23.27 -13.94
N ASN A 12 22.56 -22.80 -14.08
CA ASN A 12 22.20 -21.39 -14.16
C ASN A 12 22.83 -20.65 -12.97
N SER A 13 23.72 -19.70 -13.24
CA SER A 13 24.36 -18.84 -12.26
C SER A 13 23.30 -18.23 -11.35
N GLN A 14 23.45 -18.41 -10.05
CA GLN A 14 22.56 -17.84 -9.04
C GLN A 14 22.58 -16.31 -9.15
N LEU A 15 21.56 -15.74 -9.76
CA LEU A 15 21.30 -14.33 -9.66
C LEU A 15 21.17 -13.98 -8.16
N PRO A 16 21.79 -12.89 -7.69
CA PRO A 16 21.76 -12.53 -6.28
C PRO A 16 20.29 -12.42 -5.83
N LYS A 17 19.91 -13.20 -4.82
CA LYS A 17 18.56 -13.13 -4.23
C LYS A 17 18.38 -11.72 -3.72
N ARG A 18 17.47 -10.97 -4.33
CA ARG A 18 17.13 -9.61 -3.93
C ARG A 18 16.67 -9.62 -2.47
N LYS A 19 17.17 -8.69 -1.67
CA LYS A 19 16.75 -8.53 -0.28
C LYS A 19 15.25 -8.21 -0.26
N LYS A 20 14.47 -9.04 0.41
CA LYS A 20 13.05 -8.77 0.66
C LYS A 20 12.95 -7.69 1.71
N LEU A 21 12.18 -6.66 1.43
CA LEU A 21 11.87 -5.61 2.38
C LEU A 21 10.60 -6.00 3.13
N PHE A 22 10.66 -5.96 4.45
CA PHE A 22 9.55 -6.30 5.33
C PHE A 22 8.92 -5.05 5.92
N LEU A 23 7.66 -5.15 6.31
CA LEU A 23 6.93 -4.08 6.96
C LEU A 23 7.59 -3.71 8.29
N GLN A 24 7.81 -2.43 8.52
CA GLN A 24 8.42 -1.85 9.71
C GLN A 24 7.53 -0.72 10.26
N SER A 25 7.73 -0.37 11.52
CA SER A 25 7.06 0.79 12.13
C SER A 25 7.52 2.11 11.49
N GLY A 26 6.63 3.10 11.44
CA GLY A 26 6.91 4.42 10.89
C GLY A 26 6.82 4.52 9.36
N MET A 27 6.34 3.47 8.67
CA MET A 27 6.09 3.55 7.23
C MET A 27 4.74 4.16 6.93
N LYS A 28 4.66 4.93 5.82
CA LYS A 28 3.42 5.38 5.19
C LYS A 28 3.27 4.77 3.81
N GLY A 29 2.04 4.60 3.34
CA GLY A 29 1.82 3.96 2.05
C GLY A 29 0.40 3.50 1.81
N PHE A 30 0.27 2.38 1.09
CA PHE A 30 -1.01 1.80 0.74
C PHE A 30 -1.05 0.33 1.13
N PHE A 31 -2.08 -0.04 1.85
CA PHE A 31 -2.36 -1.44 2.14
C PHE A 31 -3.34 -1.99 1.10
N CYS A 32 -2.89 -3.01 0.37
CA CYS A 32 -3.63 -3.62 -0.73
C CYS A 32 -4.04 -5.04 -0.38
N THR A 33 -5.24 -5.44 -0.76
CA THR A 33 -5.68 -6.83 -0.65
C THR A 33 -6.02 -7.40 -2.02
N SER A 34 -5.65 -8.68 -2.23
CA SER A 34 -5.80 -9.35 -3.52
C SER A 34 -6.80 -10.51 -3.48
N ASN A 35 -7.27 -10.89 -4.64
CA ASN A 35 -8.05 -12.10 -4.87
C ASN A 35 -7.12 -13.30 -5.15
N GLY A 36 -6.18 -13.60 -4.25
CA GLY A 36 -5.27 -14.74 -4.36
C GLY A 36 -4.11 -14.59 -5.36
N LYS A 37 -4.14 -13.61 -6.28
CA LYS A 37 -3.10 -13.33 -7.26
C LYS A 37 -2.30 -12.07 -6.88
N GLU A 38 -1.39 -12.22 -5.93
CA GLU A 38 -0.62 -11.10 -5.37
C GLU A 38 0.20 -10.35 -6.41
N LYS A 39 0.87 -11.05 -7.35
CA LYS A 39 1.70 -10.41 -8.39
C LYS A 39 0.87 -9.52 -9.32
N ASP A 40 -0.30 -10.00 -9.72
CA ASP A 40 -1.22 -9.23 -10.57
C ASP A 40 -1.81 -8.04 -9.80
N CYS A 41 -2.15 -8.23 -8.52
CA CYS A 41 -2.60 -7.17 -7.62
C CYS A 41 -1.55 -6.06 -7.47
N ILE A 42 -0.29 -6.41 -7.27
CA ILE A 42 0.83 -5.46 -7.18
C ILE A 42 0.93 -4.64 -8.47
N ARG A 43 0.89 -5.31 -9.63
CA ARG A 43 0.95 -4.63 -10.92
C ARG A 43 -0.22 -3.65 -11.13
N GLU A 44 -1.45 -4.08 -10.83
CA GLU A 44 -2.62 -3.22 -10.92
C GLU A 44 -2.53 -2.02 -9.97
N ALA A 45 -2.14 -2.25 -8.72
CA ALA A 45 -1.99 -1.19 -7.73
C ALA A 45 -0.92 -0.17 -8.14
N LEU A 46 0.26 -0.62 -8.58
CA LEU A 46 1.33 0.27 -9.05
C LEU A 46 0.89 1.07 -10.27
N ASN A 47 0.22 0.44 -11.25
CA ASN A 47 -0.28 1.13 -12.43
C ASN A 47 -1.28 2.24 -12.07
N LEU A 48 -2.22 1.97 -11.16
CA LEU A 48 -3.19 2.96 -10.70
C LEU A 48 -2.51 4.14 -9.97
N LEU A 49 -1.53 3.83 -9.11
CA LEU A 49 -0.80 4.83 -8.36
C LEU A 49 0.09 5.68 -9.26
N ASP A 50 0.81 5.06 -10.21
CA ASP A 50 1.69 5.74 -11.16
C ASP A 50 0.88 6.61 -12.13
N GLU A 51 -0.26 6.11 -12.64
CA GLU A 51 -1.18 6.87 -13.52
C GLU A 51 -1.64 8.14 -12.80
N GLN A 52 -2.13 8.00 -11.58
CA GLN A 52 -2.67 9.14 -10.84
C GLN A 52 -1.58 10.10 -10.36
N TYR A 53 -0.44 9.57 -9.95
CA TYR A 53 0.71 10.40 -9.57
C TYR A 53 1.23 11.24 -10.73
N SER A 54 1.28 10.68 -11.94
CA SER A 54 1.69 11.40 -13.16
C SER A 54 0.71 12.50 -13.54
N LYS A 55 -0.58 12.38 -13.22
CA LYS A 55 -1.58 13.45 -13.44
C LYS A 55 -1.39 14.61 -12.46
N ILE A 56 -0.99 14.33 -11.22
CA ILE A 56 -0.80 15.34 -10.16
C ILE A 56 0.56 16.00 -10.28
N CYS A 57 1.60 15.24 -10.61
CA CYS A 57 2.97 15.70 -10.82
C CYS A 57 3.40 15.36 -12.25
N PRO A 58 3.03 16.17 -13.25
CA PRO A 58 3.52 15.95 -14.62
C PRO A 58 5.04 16.03 -14.59
N LYS A 59 5.71 14.96 -14.98
CA LYS A 59 7.16 14.95 -15.16
C LYS A 59 7.48 15.99 -16.22
N THR A 60 8.33 16.97 -15.91
CA THR A 60 9.03 17.79 -16.89
C THR A 60 9.71 16.83 -17.86
N GLU A 61 9.41 17.00 -19.13
CA GLU A 61 9.87 16.17 -20.24
C GLU A 61 11.40 16.17 -20.29
N GLU A 62 12.00 15.09 -19.84
CA GLU A 62 13.35 14.68 -20.25
C GLU A 62 13.33 13.17 -20.38
N ASN A 63 12.84 12.70 -21.53
CA ASN A 63 13.30 11.56 -22.30
C ASN A 63 12.25 11.18 -23.37
N GLU A 64 12.30 11.93 -24.48
CA GLU A 64 11.90 11.39 -25.77
C GLU A 64 12.91 10.29 -26.16
N PHE A 65 12.56 9.04 -25.97
CA PHE A 65 13.26 7.95 -26.62
C PHE A 65 12.49 7.47 -27.84
N ARG A 66 13.24 7.54 -28.96
CA ARG A 66 12.88 7.14 -30.32
C ARG A 66 12.31 5.71 -30.39
N LYS A 67 11.27 5.59 -31.22
CA LYS A 67 10.70 4.34 -31.67
C LYS A 67 11.69 3.62 -32.58
N GLU A 68 12.38 2.62 -32.07
CA GLU A 68 13.00 1.54 -32.86
C GLU A 68 13.34 0.38 -31.90
N ASP A 69 12.78 -0.81 -32.22
CA ASP A 69 12.97 -2.13 -31.60
C ASP A 69 11.86 -2.66 -30.66
N ILE A 70 10.76 -3.10 -31.27
CA ILE A 70 9.57 -3.66 -30.59
C ILE A 70 9.87 -5.00 -29.87
N GLU A 71 10.82 -5.80 -30.33
CA GLU A 71 11.16 -7.08 -29.67
C GLU A 71 12.11 -6.95 -28.47
N ARG A 72 12.97 -5.95 -28.45
CA ARG A 72 13.78 -5.58 -27.28
C ARG A 72 12.98 -4.84 -26.19
N GLU A 73 11.88 -4.23 -26.56
CA GLU A 73 10.98 -3.54 -25.61
C GLU A 73 10.24 -4.54 -24.72
N LEU A 74 9.80 -5.68 -25.21
CA LEU A 74 9.08 -6.68 -24.41
C LEU A 74 9.97 -7.33 -23.34
N GLU A 75 11.20 -7.64 -23.64
CA GLU A 75 12.15 -8.16 -22.64
C GLU A 75 12.59 -7.07 -21.65
N LYS A 76 12.76 -5.84 -22.10
CA LYS A 76 13.01 -4.68 -21.24
C LYS A 76 11.80 -4.34 -20.35
N GLU A 77 10.57 -4.40 -20.84
CA GLU A 77 9.39 -4.17 -20.02
C GLU A 77 9.26 -5.20 -18.90
N VAL A 78 9.55 -6.47 -19.14
CA VAL A 78 9.54 -7.51 -18.09
C VAL A 78 10.67 -7.28 -17.08
N GLU A 79 11.82 -6.81 -17.53
CA GLU A 79 12.97 -6.50 -16.66
C GLU A 79 12.81 -5.15 -15.95
N GLU A 80 12.21 -4.16 -16.61
CA GLU A 80 11.82 -2.88 -16.01
C GLU A 80 10.68 -3.02 -15.02
N LEU A 81 9.68 -3.86 -15.25
CA LEU A 81 8.66 -4.20 -14.27
C LEU A 81 9.26 -4.89 -13.04
N LYS A 82 10.25 -5.76 -13.24
CA LYS A 82 11.01 -6.35 -12.12
C LYS A 82 11.86 -5.31 -11.39
N ASN A 83 12.46 -4.37 -12.11
CA ASN A 83 13.26 -3.29 -11.53
C ASN A 83 12.40 -2.18 -10.92
N ARG A 84 11.19 -1.93 -11.45
CA ARG A 84 10.19 -1.00 -10.91
C ARG A 84 9.75 -1.36 -9.49
N CYS A 85 9.63 -2.62 -9.16
CA CYS A 85 9.17 -3.05 -7.83
C CYS A 85 10.17 -2.81 -6.69
N PHE A 86 11.47 -2.57 -6.96
CA PHE A 86 12.52 -2.69 -5.92
C PHE A 86 13.63 -1.62 -5.96
N SER A 87 13.50 -0.52 -6.71
CA SER A 87 14.51 0.55 -6.70
C SER A 87 14.25 1.55 -5.57
N ASP A 88 15.28 1.86 -4.79
CA ASP A 88 15.22 2.74 -3.60
C ASP A 88 14.80 4.20 -3.90
N ASN A 89 14.77 4.62 -5.16
CA ASN A 89 14.53 6.01 -5.58
C ASN A 89 13.13 6.24 -6.19
N LYS A 90 12.18 5.30 -6.03
CA LYS A 90 10.83 5.41 -6.62
C LYS A 90 9.80 5.86 -5.61
N PRO A 91 8.76 6.60 -6.06
CA PRO A 91 7.68 7.07 -5.19
C PRO A 91 6.89 5.92 -4.55
N PHE A 92 6.89 4.73 -5.19
CA PHE A 92 6.17 3.55 -4.71
C PHE A 92 7.09 2.34 -4.65
N GLN A 93 7.16 1.69 -3.49
CA GLN A 93 8.00 0.53 -3.22
C GLN A 93 7.20 -0.60 -2.58
N VAL A 94 7.26 -1.79 -3.16
CA VAL A 94 6.54 -2.97 -2.63
C VAL A 94 7.27 -3.53 -1.41
N ILE A 95 6.50 -3.74 -0.33
CA ILE A 95 6.96 -4.29 0.94
C ILE A 95 6.20 -5.59 1.21
N GLU A 96 6.90 -6.64 1.60
CA GLU A 96 6.29 -7.91 1.97
C GLU A 96 5.65 -7.82 3.36
N THR A 97 4.41 -8.31 3.47
CA THR A 97 3.67 -8.32 4.73
C THR A 97 3.73 -9.67 5.44
N ASP A 98 4.27 -10.70 4.79
CA ASP A 98 4.21 -12.12 5.22
C ASP A 98 2.78 -12.65 5.48
N VAL A 99 1.75 -11.90 5.06
CA VAL A 99 0.35 -12.31 5.15
C VAL A 99 -0.20 -12.53 3.75
N LYS A 100 -0.71 -13.72 3.50
CA LYS A 100 -1.24 -14.12 2.20
C LYS A 100 -2.34 -13.17 1.72
N SER A 101 -2.30 -12.83 0.44
CA SER A 101 -3.23 -11.91 -0.21
C SER A 101 -3.22 -10.47 0.32
N CYS A 102 -2.17 -10.09 1.05
CA CYS A 102 -1.94 -8.75 1.54
C CYS A 102 -0.60 -8.23 1.04
N VAL A 103 -0.60 -7.00 0.54
CA VAL A 103 0.58 -6.31 0.02
C VAL A 103 0.62 -4.91 0.61
N PHE A 104 1.79 -4.45 0.99
CA PHE A 104 2.01 -3.07 1.38
C PHE A 104 2.87 -2.36 0.33
N ILE A 105 2.44 -1.19 -0.11
CA ILE A 105 3.19 -0.34 -1.03
C ILE A 105 3.60 0.91 -0.26
N LYS A 106 4.87 0.96 0.15
CA LYS A 106 5.45 2.14 0.80
C LYS A 106 5.49 3.29 -0.19
N THR A 107 5.24 4.52 0.27
CA THR A 107 5.34 5.72 -0.57
C THR A 107 6.15 6.82 0.09
N THR A 108 6.80 7.63 -0.74
CA THR A 108 7.46 8.88 -0.34
C THR A 108 6.58 10.09 -0.61
N VAL A 109 5.44 9.90 -1.28
CA VAL A 109 4.48 10.96 -1.60
C VAL A 109 3.87 11.52 -0.32
N ASN A 110 3.90 12.84 -0.14
CA ASN A 110 3.38 13.47 1.09
C ASN A 110 1.87 13.33 1.20
N ASP A 111 1.13 13.66 0.16
CA ASP A 111 -0.34 13.65 0.13
C ASP A 111 -0.92 12.34 -0.44
N HIS A 112 -0.42 11.18 0.02
CA HIS A 112 -0.86 9.88 -0.49
C HIS A 112 -2.35 9.58 -0.21
N VAL A 113 -2.93 10.17 0.83
CA VAL A 113 -4.37 10.08 1.11
C VAL A 113 -5.18 10.80 0.03
N LYS A 114 -4.75 11.99 -0.39
CA LYS A 114 -5.36 12.71 -1.52
C LYS A 114 -5.20 11.93 -2.83
N LEU A 115 -4.05 11.31 -3.04
CA LEU A 115 -3.82 10.46 -4.20
C LEU A 115 -4.82 9.29 -4.26
N ALA A 116 -5.05 8.58 -3.13
CA ALA A 116 -6.05 7.53 -3.05
C ALA A 116 -7.46 8.07 -3.30
N THR A 117 -7.81 9.20 -2.71
CA THR A 117 -9.12 9.84 -2.88
C THR A 117 -9.37 10.20 -4.33
N SER A 118 -8.38 10.72 -5.05
CA SER A 118 -8.47 11.04 -6.48
C SER A 118 -8.75 9.79 -7.32
N ILE A 119 -8.07 8.66 -7.03
CA ILE A 119 -8.31 7.38 -7.69
C ILE A 119 -9.76 6.93 -7.49
N PHE A 120 -10.26 6.96 -6.25
CA PHE A 120 -11.63 6.54 -5.95
C PHE A 120 -12.68 7.45 -6.56
N THR A 121 -12.44 8.75 -6.58
CA THR A 121 -13.33 9.73 -7.23
C THR A 121 -13.40 9.45 -8.73
N GLU A 122 -12.26 9.25 -9.39
CA GLU A 122 -12.21 8.93 -10.81
C GLU A 122 -12.96 7.62 -11.16
N ILE A 123 -12.75 6.56 -10.36
CA ILE A 123 -13.44 5.27 -10.53
C ILE A 123 -14.96 5.44 -10.35
N LYS A 124 -15.38 6.22 -9.34
CA LYS A 124 -16.79 6.50 -9.06
C LYS A 124 -17.46 7.26 -10.21
N ASP A 125 -16.78 8.28 -10.74
CA ASP A 125 -17.31 9.14 -11.80
C ASP A 125 -17.38 8.39 -13.15
N GLN A 126 -16.32 7.63 -13.47
CA GLN A 126 -16.27 6.83 -14.69
C GLN A 126 -17.13 5.57 -14.64
N LYS A 127 -17.54 5.11 -13.44
CA LYS A 127 -18.26 3.85 -13.21
C LYS A 127 -17.57 2.64 -13.86
N LYS A 128 -16.24 2.70 -14.00
CA LYS A 128 -15.42 1.63 -14.59
C LYS A 128 -14.51 1.05 -13.53
N CYS A 129 -14.57 -0.26 -13.35
CA CYS A 129 -13.61 -0.98 -12.53
C CYS A 129 -12.27 -1.05 -13.30
N LYS A 130 -11.22 -0.44 -12.74
CA LYS A 130 -9.87 -0.43 -13.32
C LYS A 130 -9.00 -1.60 -12.84
N SER A 131 -9.51 -2.43 -11.94
CA SER A 131 -8.76 -3.55 -11.35
C SER A 131 -9.59 -4.82 -11.32
N LYS A 132 -8.91 -5.97 -11.53
CA LYS A 132 -9.50 -7.30 -11.47
C LYS A 132 -9.04 -8.08 -10.23
N PHE A 133 -7.80 -7.87 -9.83
CA PHE A 133 -7.16 -8.62 -8.75
C PHE A 133 -6.96 -7.79 -7.49
N LEU A 134 -6.88 -6.47 -7.60
CA LEU A 134 -6.85 -5.53 -6.49
C LEU A 134 -8.28 -5.32 -5.96
N ILE A 135 -8.55 -5.79 -4.73
CA ILE A 135 -9.87 -5.67 -4.09
C ILE A 135 -9.96 -4.41 -3.23
N ARG A 136 -8.90 -4.10 -2.49
CA ARG A 136 -8.84 -2.93 -1.60
C ARG A 136 -7.53 -2.20 -1.80
N LEU A 137 -7.59 -0.89 -1.75
CA LEU A 137 -6.46 0.03 -1.74
C LEU A 137 -6.70 1.03 -0.61
N LEU A 138 -6.09 0.83 0.54
CA LEU A 138 -6.30 1.67 1.71
C LEU A 138 -5.06 2.55 1.92
N PRO A 139 -5.19 3.89 1.95
CA PRO A 139 -4.09 4.75 2.33
C PRO A 139 -3.78 4.58 3.81
N ILE A 140 -2.51 4.35 4.14
CA ILE A 140 -2.02 4.15 5.50
C ILE A 140 -1.07 5.29 5.85
N GLU A 141 -1.43 6.08 6.83
CA GLU A 141 -0.65 7.24 7.27
C GLU A 141 0.56 6.84 8.11
N ILE A 142 0.42 5.79 8.93
CA ILE A 142 1.52 5.29 9.75
C ILE A 142 1.36 3.78 10.03
N THR A 143 2.47 3.09 10.12
CA THR A 143 2.54 1.72 10.60
C THR A 143 3.23 1.67 11.98
N CYS A 144 2.73 0.84 12.89
CA CYS A 144 3.31 0.63 14.21
C CYS A 144 3.28 -0.86 14.59
N LYS A 145 3.87 -1.21 15.72
CA LYS A 145 3.73 -2.55 16.27
C LYS A 145 2.31 -2.79 16.76
N ALA A 146 1.85 -4.04 16.70
CA ALA A 146 0.51 -4.45 17.12
C ALA A 146 0.40 -4.58 18.66
N TYR A 147 0.72 -3.51 19.39
CA TYR A 147 0.49 -3.35 20.82
C TYR A 147 -0.32 -2.10 21.07
N ILE A 148 -1.20 -2.14 22.06
CA ILE A 148 -2.12 -1.04 22.35
C ILE A 148 -1.42 0.31 22.58
N ASP A 149 -0.28 0.31 23.26
CA ASP A 149 0.49 1.53 23.54
C ASP A 149 1.16 2.10 22.27
N ASP A 150 1.65 1.24 21.39
CA ASP A 150 2.22 1.68 20.11
C ASP A 150 1.13 2.21 19.17
N ILE A 151 -0.06 1.59 19.18
CA ILE A 151 -1.24 2.07 18.42
C ILE A 151 -1.68 3.44 18.94
N LYS A 152 -1.76 3.63 20.26
CA LYS A 152 -2.09 4.93 20.87
C LYS A 152 -1.09 6.02 20.46
N LYS A 153 0.22 5.75 20.55
CA LYS A 153 1.25 6.71 20.14
C LYS A 153 1.15 7.10 18.68
N ALA A 154 1.00 6.10 17.80
CA ALA A 154 0.84 6.35 16.36
C ALA A 154 -0.44 7.14 16.04
N ALA A 155 -1.55 6.83 16.71
CA ALA A 155 -2.80 7.55 16.55
C ALA A 155 -2.70 8.99 17.06
N ASP A 156 -1.97 9.21 18.14
CA ASP A 156 -1.79 10.53 18.77
C ASP A 156 -1.18 11.53 17.79
N GLU A 157 -0.12 11.12 17.07
CA GLU A 157 0.53 11.95 16.04
C GLU A 157 -0.42 12.34 14.91
N ILE A 158 -1.30 11.43 14.47
CA ILE A 158 -2.22 11.64 13.34
C ILE A 158 -3.44 12.45 13.78
N PHE A 159 -3.97 12.20 14.99
CA PHE A 159 -5.22 12.80 15.43
C PHE A 159 -5.10 14.29 15.68
N ASP A 160 -3.93 14.80 16.00
CA ASP A 160 -3.69 16.24 16.08
C ASP A 160 -3.95 16.95 14.74
N VAL A 161 -3.64 16.30 13.64
CA VAL A 161 -3.90 16.85 12.30
C VAL A 161 -5.38 16.78 11.94
N HIS A 162 -6.05 15.67 12.29
CA HIS A 162 -7.38 15.37 11.77
C HIS A 162 -8.52 15.77 12.70
N PHE A 163 -8.31 15.82 14.02
CA PHE A 163 -9.37 15.98 15.02
C PHE A 163 -9.24 17.21 15.94
N LYS A 164 -8.22 18.06 15.73
CA LYS A 164 -7.98 19.20 16.62
C LYS A 164 -8.90 20.38 16.36
N CYS A 165 -9.26 20.65 15.10
CA CYS A 165 -9.85 21.94 14.72
C CYS A 165 -11.38 21.97 14.85
N GLU A 166 -12.11 21.15 14.11
CA GLU A 166 -13.55 21.25 13.98
C GLU A 166 -14.28 20.00 14.47
N PRO A 167 -15.45 20.18 15.16
CA PRO A 167 -16.31 19.06 15.48
C PRO A 167 -16.68 18.25 14.25
N THR A 168 -16.55 16.94 14.33
CA THR A 168 -16.82 16.06 13.18
C THR A 168 -17.43 14.74 13.66
N THR A 169 -18.13 14.07 12.74
CA THR A 169 -18.58 12.70 12.95
C THR A 169 -17.50 11.73 12.48
N TYR A 170 -17.29 10.65 13.23
CA TYR A 170 -16.30 9.64 12.89
C TYR A 170 -16.73 8.22 13.22
N ALA A 171 -16.08 7.25 12.58
CA ALA A 171 -16.18 5.83 12.91
C ALA A 171 -14.80 5.19 12.98
N VAL A 172 -14.65 4.20 13.89
CA VAL A 172 -13.47 3.35 13.95
C VAL A 172 -13.78 2.04 13.25
N MET A 173 -13.01 1.74 12.19
CA MET A 173 -13.10 0.51 11.40
C MET A 173 -11.89 -0.35 11.72
N TYR A 174 -12.11 -1.44 12.43
CA TYR A 174 -11.06 -2.37 12.86
C TYR A 174 -11.14 -3.68 12.09
N ASN A 175 -10.04 -4.07 11.48
CA ASN A 175 -9.84 -5.36 10.86
C ASN A 175 -8.55 -6.00 11.38
N HIS A 176 -8.53 -7.33 11.50
CA HIS A 176 -7.32 -8.08 11.85
C HIS A 176 -7.13 -9.29 10.95
N ARG A 177 -5.87 -9.65 10.71
CA ARG A 177 -5.46 -10.81 9.92
C ARG A 177 -4.24 -11.46 10.56
N CYS A 178 -4.34 -12.76 10.87
CA CYS A 178 -3.25 -13.54 11.46
C CYS A 178 -2.70 -12.94 12.77
N ASN A 179 -3.53 -12.24 13.53
CA ASN A 179 -3.18 -11.66 14.83
C ASN A 179 -4.42 -11.67 15.73
N ASN A 180 -4.29 -12.22 16.93
CA ASN A 180 -5.33 -12.25 17.95
C ASN A 180 -4.85 -11.65 19.29
N SER A 181 -3.67 -11.00 19.31
CA SER A 181 -3.08 -10.47 20.53
C SER A 181 -3.70 -9.15 20.98
N VAL A 182 -4.36 -8.43 20.07
CA VAL A 182 -4.96 -7.11 20.34
C VAL A 182 -6.48 -7.21 20.20
N LEU A 183 -7.20 -6.92 21.27
CA LEU A 183 -8.66 -7.00 21.28
C LEU A 183 -9.28 -5.79 20.59
N ARG A 184 -10.25 -6.07 19.71
CA ARG A 184 -11.00 -5.03 18.98
C ARG A 184 -11.59 -3.96 19.89
N ALA A 185 -12.19 -4.38 21.02
CA ALA A 185 -12.84 -3.47 21.95
C ALA A 185 -11.85 -2.49 22.57
N GLU A 186 -10.68 -2.98 23.00
CA GLU A 186 -9.62 -2.16 23.59
C GLU A 186 -9.10 -1.10 22.62
N VAL A 187 -8.88 -1.48 21.34
CA VAL A 187 -8.42 -0.53 20.33
C VAL A 187 -9.45 0.53 20.05
N ILE A 188 -10.72 0.14 19.88
CA ILE A 188 -11.81 1.11 19.62
C ILE A 188 -11.96 2.07 20.79
N GLU A 189 -11.97 1.57 22.02
CA GLU A 189 -12.09 2.40 23.22
C GLU A 189 -10.90 3.38 23.33
N ALA A 190 -9.68 2.89 23.19
CA ALA A 190 -8.49 3.71 23.24
C ALA A 190 -8.49 4.85 22.21
N LEU A 191 -8.86 4.54 20.96
CA LEU A 191 -8.94 5.55 19.91
C LEU A 191 -10.08 6.54 20.11
N CYS A 192 -11.23 6.10 20.63
CA CYS A 192 -12.33 6.99 20.99
C CYS A 192 -11.96 7.97 22.12
N VAL A 193 -11.21 7.51 23.12
CA VAL A 193 -10.68 8.38 24.18
C VAL A 193 -9.76 9.45 23.57
N LEU A 194 -8.79 9.05 22.73
CA LEU A 194 -7.88 9.98 22.09
C LEU A 194 -8.59 11.03 21.21
N VAL A 195 -9.63 10.65 20.49
CA VAL A 195 -10.45 11.62 19.72
C VAL A 195 -11.20 12.59 20.65
N ARG A 196 -11.78 12.08 21.73
CA ARG A 196 -12.50 12.89 22.72
C ARG A 196 -11.59 13.90 23.41
N ASP A 197 -10.35 13.51 23.69
CA ASP A 197 -9.36 14.40 24.35
C ASP A 197 -9.01 15.61 23.46
N ARG A 198 -9.16 15.50 22.14
CA ARG A 198 -8.95 16.63 21.22
C ARG A 198 -10.12 17.58 21.17
N ASN A 199 -11.33 17.04 21.13
CA ASN A 199 -12.54 17.85 21.15
C ASN A 199 -13.74 17.00 21.57
N LEU A 200 -14.38 17.41 22.67
CA LEU A 200 -15.57 16.75 23.25
C LEU A 200 -16.79 16.76 22.33
N ASN A 201 -16.81 17.64 21.33
CA ASN A 201 -17.94 17.78 20.41
C ASN A 201 -17.85 16.81 19.20
N HIS A 202 -16.82 15.95 19.13
CA HIS A 202 -16.82 14.86 18.16
C HIS A 202 -17.87 13.81 18.53
N SER A 203 -18.55 13.28 17.52
CA SER A 203 -19.56 12.25 17.72
C SER A 203 -19.30 11.02 16.85
N VAL A 204 -19.64 9.85 17.39
CA VAL A 204 -19.53 8.59 16.66
C VAL A 204 -20.74 8.43 15.74
N GLU A 205 -20.49 8.20 14.46
CA GLU A 205 -21.50 7.91 13.45
C GLU A 205 -21.05 6.71 12.60
N LEU A 206 -21.78 5.60 12.71
CA LEU A 206 -21.39 4.34 12.07
C LEU A 206 -21.86 4.20 10.62
N LYS A 207 -22.97 4.87 10.26
CA LYS A 207 -23.57 4.71 8.94
C LYS A 207 -22.95 5.64 7.91
N ASN A 208 -22.74 6.89 8.26
CA ASN A 208 -22.29 7.91 7.33
C ASN A 208 -21.28 8.89 7.96
N PRO A 209 -20.15 8.40 8.48
CA PRO A 209 -19.16 9.22 9.15
C PRO A 209 -18.48 10.17 8.15
N LYS A 210 -18.18 11.39 8.58
CA LYS A 210 -17.37 12.31 7.80
C LYS A 210 -15.90 11.88 7.76
N LYS A 211 -15.41 11.21 8.82
CA LYS A 211 -14.05 10.67 8.91
C LYS A 211 -14.09 9.21 9.36
N ALA A 212 -13.23 8.40 8.80
CA ALA A 212 -13.05 6.99 9.19
C ALA A 212 -11.63 6.75 9.68
N ILE A 213 -11.50 6.20 10.88
CA ILE A 213 -10.25 5.75 11.45
C ILE A 213 -10.11 4.27 11.07
N LEU A 214 -9.20 3.97 10.14
CA LEU A 214 -8.97 2.61 9.66
C LEU A 214 -7.82 1.98 10.45
N VAL A 215 -8.09 0.85 11.09
CA VAL A 215 -7.09 0.06 11.82
C VAL A 215 -7.01 -1.33 11.18
N GLU A 216 -5.88 -1.62 10.57
CA GLU A 216 -5.58 -2.93 9.97
C GLU A 216 -4.45 -3.61 10.77
N ILE A 217 -4.80 -4.61 11.59
CA ILE A 217 -3.82 -5.40 12.34
C ILE A 217 -3.43 -6.60 11.49
N ILE A 218 -2.14 -6.69 11.15
CA ILE A 218 -1.59 -7.79 10.36
C ILE A 218 -0.42 -8.40 11.12
N LYS A 219 -0.42 -9.71 11.25
CA LYS A 219 0.65 -10.52 11.86
C LYS A 219 1.25 -9.91 13.15
N GLY A 220 1.32 -10.64 14.18
CA GLY A 220 1.96 -10.29 15.46
C GLY A 220 3.15 -11.20 15.71
#